data_f38610c636e88cad510b98dd01faab95
#
_entry.id   f38610c636e88cad510b98dd01faab95
#
_cell.length_a   1.000
_cell.length_b   1.000
_cell.length_c   1.000
_cell.angle_alpha   90.00
_cell.angle_beta   90.00
_cell.angle_gamma   90.00
#
_symmetry.space_group_name_H-M   'P 1'
#
loop_
_entity.id
_entity.type
_entity.pdbx_description
1 polymer ?
#
loop_
_entity_poly.entity_id
_entity_poly.type
_entity_poly.pdbx_seq_one_letter_code
_entity_poly.pdbx_strand_id
1 'polypeptide(L)'
;MTIGEKIKYFRNKKEITQERIASELYISYQAVSKWERNESLPDVTMIPKLAEILGISCDALLVEDIVSATMDIDKILSEVREQKNIELQIEALEETLEKYPNNEEIIIELIQAYSKASDLPKYNEYRDKLVKYAEYVLASTSNSQIKYDITQMLCYVYRDLKEYDKIRKLAAGMPRLEQCREALIYHSMRDEEYRVGMKEYAIKLIDTFESISLALANFENTEFLENTCRGLRERTFEY
;
A
#
# COMPACT_ATOMS: atom_id res chain seq x y z
N MET A 1 24.76 12.90 4.34
CA MET A 1 23.82 14.07 4.29
C MET A 1 23.82 14.78 5.64
N THR A 2 23.77 16.11 5.63
CA THR A 2 23.60 16.92 6.83
C THR A 2 22.16 16.85 7.37
N ILE A 3 21.94 17.24 8.63
CA ILE A 3 20.58 17.28 9.21
C ILE A 3 19.64 18.17 8.37
N GLY A 4 20.11 19.30 7.86
CA GLY A 4 19.31 20.21 7.04
C GLY A 4 18.92 19.61 5.71
N GLU A 5 19.83 18.91 5.02
CA GLU A 5 19.53 18.17 3.78
C GLU A 5 18.49 17.07 4.01
N LYS A 6 18.56 16.38 5.17
CA LYS A 6 17.60 15.35 5.56
C LYS A 6 16.21 15.93 5.81
N ILE A 7 16.13 17.04 6.56
CA ILE A 7 14.87 17.76 6.80
C ILE A 7 14.22 18.11 5.47
N LYS A 8 14.98 18.70 4.54
CA LYS A 8 14.49 19.06 3.20
C LYS A 8 14.03 17.86 2.40
N TYR A 9 14.81 16.76 2.42
CA TYR A 9 14.48 15.54 1.71
C TYR A 9 13.16 14.92 2.19
N PHE A 10 13.03 14.67 3.51
CA PHE A 10 11.82 14.05 4.06
C PHE A 10 10.60 14.96 4.01
N ARG A 11 10.79 16.28 4.14
CA ARG A 11 9.72 17.25 3.92
C ARG A 11 9.17 17.17 2.50
N ASN A 12 10.04 17.13 1.49
CA ASN A 12 9.64 17.02 0.09
C ASN A 12 8.98 15.67 -0.20
N LYS A 13 9.53 14.58 0.34
CA LYS A 13 8.93 13.22 0.22
C LYS A 13 7.51 13.16 0.80
N LYS A 14 7.22 13.97 1.83
CA LYS A 14 5.90 14.09 2.47
C LYS A 14 5.00 15.16 1.85
N GLU A 15 5.50 15.88 0.85
CA GLU A 15 4.81 16.99 0.17
C GLU A 15 4.30 18.09 1.11
N ILE A 16 5.01 18.36 2.22
CA ILE A 16 4.67 19.42 3.17
C ILE A 16 5.57 20.65 2.98
N THR A 17 5.06 21.83 3.36
CA THR A 17 5.79 23.08 3.22
C THR A 17 6.65 23.40 4.46
N GLN A 18 7.64 24.32 4.30
CA GLN A 18 8.42 24.82 5.44
C GLN A 18 7.52 25.51 6.47
N GLU A 19 6.49 26.24 6.03
CA GLU A 19 5.50 26.89 6.87
C GLU A 19 4.70 25.87 7.70
N ARG A 20 4.39 24.70 7.14
CA ARG A 20 3.69 23.65 7.87
C ARG A 20 4.53 23.12 9.02
N ILE A 21 5.82 22.82 8.78
CA ILE A 21 6.75 22.41 9.84
C ILE A 21 6.87 23.51 10.90
N ALA A 22 7.05 24.75 10.47
CA ALA A 22 7.20 25.91 11.36
C ALA A 22 5.97 26.08 12.26
N SER A 23 4.76 25.95 11.71
CA SER A 23 3.50 26.03 12.45
C SER A 23 3.38 24.94 13.52
N GLU A 24 3.73 23.70 13.18
CA GLU A 24 3.63 22.57 14.11
C GLU A 24 4.69 22.59 15.22
N LEU A 25 5.84 23.25 14.96
CA LEU A 25 6.91 23.45 15.95
C LEU A 25 6.80 24.79 16.71
N TYR A 26 5.81 25.63 16.36
CA TYR A 26 5.65 26.98 16.95
C TYR A 26 6.87 27.88 16.76
N ILE A 27 7.50 27.84 15.59
CA ILE A 27 8.68 28.65 15.22
C ILE A 27 8.42 29.42 13.91
N SER A 28 9.37 30.27 13.51
CA SER A 28 9.29 30.97 12.24
C SER A 28 9.69 30.06 11.06
N TYR A 29 9.10 30.24 9.88
CA TYR A 29 9.51 29.54 8.68
C TYR A 29 10.98 29.81 8.31
N GLN A 30 11.51 30.99 8.65
CA GLN A 30 12.92 31.34 8.46
C GLN A 30 13.86 30.41 9.23
N ALA A 31 13.44 29.91 10.39
CA ALA A 31 14.23 28.94 11.16
C ALA A 31 14.34 27.62 10.40
N VAL A 32 13.22 27.09 9.91
CA VAL A 32 13.19 25.86 9.10
C VAL A 32 14.03 26.05 7.82
N SER A 33 13.87 27.19 7.15
CA SER A 33 14.65 27.53 5.95
C SER A 33 16.16 27.59 6.23
N LYS A 34 16.58 28.12 7.38
CA LYS A 34 17.98 28.13 7.81
C LYS A 34 18.50 26.72 8.09
N TRP A 35 17.69 25.87 8.72
CA TRP A 35 18.06 24.47 8.92
C TRP A 35 18.31 23.75 7.60
N GLU A 36 17.39 23.88 6.63
CA GLU A 36 17.50 23.24 5.32
C GLU A 36 18.70 23.75 4.48
N ARG A 37 19.17 24.96 4.75
CA ARG A 37 20.40 25.52 4.14
C ARG A 37 21.67 25.25 4.96
N ASN A 38 21.57 24.54 6.07
CA ASN A 38 22.67 24.27 7.01
C ASN A 38 23.28 25.56 7.61
N GLU A 39 22.53 26.66 7.70
CA GLU A 39 22.93 27.90 8.35
C GLU A 39 22.78 27.84 9.89
N SER A 40 21.90 26.95 10.37
CA SER A 40 21.71 26.64 11.79
C SER A 40 21.19 25.24 11.94
N LEU A 41 21.29 24.66 13.14
CA LEU A 41 20.72 23.36 13.49
C LEU A 41 19.44 23.54 14.31
N PRO A 42 18.49 22.57 14.23
CA PRO A 42 17.39 22.49 15.18
C PRO A 42 17.93 22.29 16.61
N ASP A 43 17.23 22.83 17.60
CA ASP A 43 17.49 22.50 19.00
C ASP A 43 17.19 21.00 19.21
N VAL A 44 18.02 20.33 20.03
CA VAL A 44 17.89 18.90 20.30
C VAL A 44 16.52 18.54 20.86
N THR A 45 15.88 19.44 21.60
CA THR A 45 14.54 19.25 22.16
C THR A 45 13.44 19.25 21.08
N MET A 46 13.72 19.81 19.91
CA MET A 46 12.79 19.81 18.76
C MET A 46 12.90 18.56 17.89
N ILE A 47 14.01 17.79 17.99
CA ILE A 47 14.26 16.63 17.15
C ILE A 47 13.12 15.58 17.23
N PRO A 48 12.60 15.21 18.41
CA PRO A 48 11.52 14.22 18.48
C PRO A 48 10.24 14.66 17.74
N LYS A 49 9.86 15.93 17.93
CA LYS A 49 8.66 16.48 17.27
C LYS A 49 8.86 16.66 15.78
N LEU A 50 10.05 17.09 15.37
CA LEU A 50 10.42 17.22 13.95
C LEU A 50 10.41 15.84 13.25
N ALA A 51 10.95 14.81 13.89
CA ALA A 51 10.92 13.44 13.39
C ALA A 51 9.48 12.92 13.23
N GLU A 52 8.60 13.17 14.20
CA GLU A 52 7.17 12.86 14.13
C GLU A 52 6.49 13.55 12.94
N ILE A 53 6.72 14.86 12.75
CA ILE A 53 6.18 15.63 11.63
C ILE A 53 6.65 15.04 10.29
N LEU A 54 7.93 14.71 10.18
CA LEU A 54 8.53 14.12 8.99
C LEU A 54 8.17 12.63 8.80
N GLY A 55 7.63 11.97 9.84
CA GLY A 55 7.24 10.55 9.79
C GLY A 55 8.44 9.59 9.79
N ILE A 56 9.51 9.97 10.49
CA ILE A 56 10.77 9.19 10.58
C ILE A 56 11.19 9.03 12.03
N SER A 57 12.18 8.17 12.30
CA SER A 57 12.78 8.08 13.63
C SER A 57 13.75 9.24 13.89
N CYS A 58 14.01 9.53 15.17
CA CYS A 58 15.06 10.51 15.55
C CYS A 58 16.44 10.09 15.00
N ASP A 59 16.72 8.78 15.00
CA ASP A 59 17.96 8.23 14.45
C ASP A 59 18.11 8.52 12.96
N ALA A 60 17.04 8.47 12.19
CA ALA A 60 17.06 8.83 10.77
C ALA A 60 17.48 10.29 10.54
N LEU A 61 17.13 11.23 11.45
CA LEU A 61 17.63 12.60 11.39
C LEU A 61 19.09 12.73 11.82
N LEU A 62 19.53 11.98 12.84
CA LEU A 62 20.80 12.19 13.52
C LEU A 62 21.94 11.33 12.97
N VAL A 63 21.66 10.12 12.47
CA VAL A 63 22.66 9.15 12.02
C VAL A 63 22.84 9.22 10.49
N GLU A 64 24.08 9.47 10.04
CA GLU A 64 24.39 9.84 8.66
C GLU A 64 24.08 8.73 7.62
N ASP A 65 24.28 7.47 8.00
CA ASP A 65 24.18 6.33 7.07
C ASP A 65 22.74 5.92 6.70
N ILE A 66 21.76 6.20 7.56
CA ILE A 66 20.36 5.76 7.35
C ILE A 66 19.71 6.47 6.15
N VAL A 67 20.02 7.74 5.93
CA VAL A 67 19.38 8.51 4.85
C VAL A 67 19.99 8.22 3.49
N SER A 68 21.31 8.01 3.42
CA SER A 68 21.92 7.55 2.17
C SER A 68 21.35 6.20 1.75
N ALA A 69 21.19 5.28 2.70
CA ALA A 69 20.53 3.99 2.46
C ALA A 69 19.08 4.13 1.96
N THR A 70 18.29 5.05 2.53
CA THR A 70 16.90 5.29 2.08
C THR A 70 16.86 5.84 0.66
N MET A 71 17.75 6.80 0.34
CA MET A 71 17.85 7.36 -1.03
C MET A 71 18.31 6.31 -2.04
N ASP A 72 19.25 5.44 -1.67
CA ASP A 72 19.69 4.33 -2.51
C ASP A 72 18.54 3.35 -2.77
N ILE A 73 17.75 3.03 -1.74
CA ILE A 73 16.57 2.17 -1.86
C ILE A 73 15.52 2.79 -2.78
N ASP A 74 15.13 4.06 -2.57
CA ASP A 74 14.15 4.76 -3.41
C ASP A 74 14.56 4.74 -4.89
N LYS A 75 15.86 4.95 -5.17
CA LYS A 75 16.42 4.89 -6.52
C LYS A 75 16.34 3.47 -7.10
N ILE A 76 16.79 2.47 -6.34
CA ILE A 76 16.76 1.07 -6.77
C ILE A 76 15.31 0.64 -7.05
N LEU A 77 14.36 0.96 -6.16
CA LEU A 77 12.96 0.60 -6.35
C LEU A 77 12.35 1.28 -7.59
N SER A 78 12.73 2.53 -7.89
CA SER A 78 12.28 3.20 -9.12
C SER A 78 12.79 2.49 -10.37
N GLU A 79 14.08 2.11 -10.39
CA GLU A 79 14.69 1.37 -11.51
C GLU A 79 14.06 -0.02 -11.68
N VAL A 80 13.79 -0.71 -10.57
CA VAL A 80 13.14 -2.02 -10.57
C VAL A 80 11.71 -1.93 -11.11
N ARG A 81 10.93 -0.91 -10.74
CA ARG A 81 9.55 -0.71 -11.24
C ARG A 81 9.50 -0.48 -12.76
N GLU A 82 10.54 0.09 -13.34
CA GLU A 82 10.67 0.30 -14.80
C GLU A 82 11.10 -0.97 -15.55
N GLN A 83 11.67 -1.96 -14.84
CA GLN A 83 12.12 -3.22 -15.42
C GLN A 83 10.94 -4.08 -15.89
N LYS A 84 10.91 -4.46 -17.17
CA LYS A 84 9.83 -5.27 -17.75
C LYS A 84 9.97 -6.78 -17.49
N ASN A 85 11.19 -7.25 -17.25
CA ASN A 85 11.44 -8.66 -16.98
C ASN A 85 11.27 -8.95 -15.49
N ILE A 86 10.28 -9.77 -15.15
CA ILE A 86 9.94 -10.10 -13.76
C ILE A 86 11.04 -10.88 -13.03
N GLU A 87 11.80 -11.74 -13.72
CA GLU A 87 12.91 -12.47 -13.11
C GLU A 87 14.03 -11.50 -12.68
N LEU A 88 14.38 -10.54 -13.53
CA LEU A 88 15.37 -9.51 -13.20
C LEU A 88 14.87 -8.57 -12.10
N GLN A 89 13.55 -8.28 -12.02
CA GLN A 89 12.99 -7.54 -10.90
C GLN A 89 13.20 -8.30 -9.59
N ILE A 90 12.88 -9.58 -9.57
CA ILE A 90 13.02 -10.44 -8.40
C ILE A 90 14.49 -10.51 -7.95
N GLU A 91 15.42 -10.76 -8.87
CA GLU A 91 16.85 -10.82 -8.58
C GLU A 91 17.35 -9.52 -7.93
N ALA A 92 17.05 -8.36 -8.54
CA ALA A 92 17.47 -7.07 -8.02
C ALA A 92 16.88 -6.76 -6.65
N LEU A 93 15.62 -7.16 -6.39
CA LEU A 93 14.97 -6.98 -5.09
C LEU A 93 15.52 -7.93 -4.02
N GLU A 94 15.83 -9.18 -4.38
CA GLU A 94 16.46 -10.14 -3.45
C GLU A 94 17.86 -9.66 -3.05
N GLU A 95 18.70 -9.23 -4.00
CA GLU A 95 20.01 -8.63 -3.71
C GLU A 95 19.90 -7.37 -2.83
N THR A 96 18.89 -6.54 -3.10
CA THR A 96 18.66 -5.32 -2.32
C THR A 96 18.22 -5.67 -0.90
N LEU A 97 17.38 -6.70 -0.71
CA LEU A 97 16.96 -7.16 0.60
C LEU A 97 18.11 -7.78 1.41
N GLU A 98 19.08 -8.45 0.78
CA GLU A 98 20.30 -8.92 1.45
C GLU A 98 21.12 -7.74 2.01
N LYS A 99 21.20 -6.63 1.26
CA LYS A 99 21.90 -5.42 1.69
C LYS A 99 21.13 -4.63 2.75
N TYR A 100 19.79 -4.61 2.68
CA TYR A 100 18.91 -3.88 3.60
C TYR A 100 17.88 -4.82 4.24
N PRO A 101 18.29 -5.71 5.16
CA PRO A 101 17.42 -6.71 5.77
C PRO A 101 16.24 -6.07 6.50
N ASN A 102 15.07 -6.70 6.42
CA ASN A 102 13.83 -6.27 7.08
C ASN A 102 13.27 -4.90 6.60
N ASN A 103 13.73 -4.38 5.47
CA ASN A 103 13.11 -3.19 4.89
C ASN A 103 11.71 -3.54 4.35
N GLU A 104 10.67 -2.93 4.95
CA GLU A 104 9.27 -3.25 4.65
C GLU A 104 8.92 -2.93 3.19
N GLU A 105 9.45 -1.83 2.64
CA GLU A 105 9.14 -1.40 1.26
C GLU A 105 9.71 -2.39 0.22
N ILE A 106 10.95 -2.84 0.41
CA ILE A 106 11.57 -3.87 -0.46
C ILE A 106 10.78 -5.19 -0.37
N ILE A 107 10.39 -5.59 0.85
CA ILE A 107 9.61 -6.82 1.07
C ILE A 107 8.26 -6.74 0.36
N ILE A 108 7.57 -5.61 0.41
CA ILE A 108 6.30 -5.42 -0.28
C ILE A 108 6.47 -5.50 -1.80
N GLU A 109 7.50 -4.88 -2.37
CA GLU A 109 7.81 -4.99 -3.80
C GLU A 109 8.14 -6.43 -4.21
N LEU A 110 8.89 -7.17 -3.37
CA LEU A 110 9.13 -8.60 -3.60
C LEU A 110 7.85 -9.43 -3.60
N ILE A 111 6.97 -9.20 -2.65
CA ILE A 111 5.66 -9.89 -2.59
C ILE A 111 4.89 -9.65 -3.89
N GLN A 112 4.87 -8.41 -4.39
CA GLN A 112 4.20 -8.06 -5.64
C GLN A 112 4.89 -8.71 -6.86
N ALA A 113 6.22 -8.73 -6.89
CA ALA A 113 6.99 -9.36 -7.97
C ALA A 113 6.75 -10.88 -8.00
N TYR A 114 6.79 -11.56 -6.85
CA TYR A 114 6.49 -12.98 -6.77
C TYR A 114 5.06 -13.32 -7.21
N SER A 115 4.08 -12.46 -6.90
CA SER A 115 2.69 -12.67 -7.33
C SER A 115 2.52 -12.62 -8.84
N LYS A 116 3.35 -11.84 -9.54
CA LYS A 116 3.36 -11.73 -11.00
C LYS A 116 4.14 -12.84 -11.71
N ALA A 117 4.84 -13.68 -10.96
CA ALA A 117 5.73 -14.71 -11.48
C ALA A 117 5.04 -16.07 -11.73
N SER A 118 3.70 -16.13 -11.78
CA SER A 118 2.90 -17.35 -11.88
C SER A 118 3.29 -18.27 -13.05
N ASP A 119 3.77 -17.67 -14.14
CA ASP A 119 4.12 -18.39 -15.37
C ASP A 119 5.58 -18.87 -15.41
N LEU A 120 6.37 -18.55 -14.37
CA LEU A 120 7.78 -18.91 -14.31
C LEU A 120 8.00 -20.32 -13.76
N PRO A 121 9.03 -21.05 -14.21
CA PRO A 121 9.33 -22.40 -13.75
C PRO A 121 9.56 -22.51 -12.23
N LYS A 122 10.05 -21.44 -11.60
CA LYS A 122 10.34 -21.37 -10.16
C LYS A 122 9.15 -20.86 -9.34
N TYR A 123 7.95 -20.77 -9.90
CA TYR A 123 6.80 -20.16 -9.21
C TYR A 123 6.51 -20.76 -7.82
N ASN A 124 6.64 -22.08 -7.66
CA ASN A 124 6.42 -22.71 -6.36
C ASN A 124 7.36 -22.15 -5.27
N GLU A 125 8.65 -21.94 -5.59
CA GLU A 125 9.62 -21.34 -4.68
C GLU A 125 9.26 -19.88 -4.37
N TYR A 126 8.91 -19.10 -5.40
CA TYR A 126 8.50 -17.71 -5.25
C TYR A 126 7.21 -17.59 -4.43
N ARG A 127 6.25 -18.47 -4.64
CA ARG A 127 5.02 -18.51 -3.85
C ARG A 127 5.28 -18.79 -2.37
N ASP A 128 6.18 -19.73 -2.05
CA ASP A 128 6.51 -20.04 -0.67
C ASP A 128 7.23 -18.85 0.02
N LYS A 129 8.12 -18.16 -0.71
CA LYS A 129 8.75 -16.90 -0.24
C LYS A 129 7.69 -15.80 -0.07
N LEU A 130 6.76 -15.67 -1.02
CA LEU A 130 5.65 -14.71 -0.94
C LEU A 130 4.86 -14.92 0.34
N VAL A 131 4.41 -16.14 0.62
CA VAL A 131 3.65 -16.45 1.85
C VAL A 131 4.43 -16.05 3.09
N LYS A 132 5.70 -16.44 3.18
CA LYS A 132 6.56 -16.11 4.31
C LYS A 132 6.69 -14.60 4.54
N TYR A 133 6.97 -13.84 3.49
CA TYR A 133 7.12 -12.38 3.58
C TYR A 133 5.79 -11.68 3.84
N ALA A 134 4.70 -12.14 3.23
CA ALA A 134 3.37 -11.60 3.47
C ALA A 134 2.92 -11.80 4.92
N GLU A 135 3.12 -12.98 5.50
CA GLU A 135 2.84 -13.24 6.92
C GLU A 135 3.70 -12.33 7.85
N TYR A 136 4.98 -12.13 7.50
CA TYR A 136 5.87 -11.21 8.23
C TYR A 136 5.33 -9.77 8.19
N VAL A 137 4.98 -9.25 7.01
CA VAL A 137 4.43 -7.89 6.88
C VAL A 137 3.12 -7.75 7.64
N LEU A 138 2.20 -8.72 7.57
CA LEU A 138 0.95 -8.67 8.33
C LEU A 138 1.16 -8.60 9.85
N ALA A 139 2.22 -9.22 10.34
CA ALA A 139 2.54 -9.20 11.78
C ALA A 139 3.23 -7.90 12.22
N SER A 140 3.95 -7.21 11.33
CA SER A 140 4.81 -6.06 11.67
C SER A 140 4.22 -4.70 11.28
N THR A 141 3.50 -4.61 10.14
CA THR A 141 3.01 -3.32 9.65
C THR A 141 1.89 -2.75 10.49
N SER A 142 1.91 -1.42 10.68
CA SER A 142 0.79 -0.66 11.26
C SER A 142 -0.13 -0.06 10.20
N ASN A 143 0.24 -0.12 8.91
CA ASN A 143 -0.52 0.46 7.81
C ASN A 143 -1.71 -0.43 7.45
N SER A 144 -2.94 0.06 7.68
CA SER A 144 -4.16 -0.70 7.40
C SER A 144 -4.36 -1.02 5.93
N GLN A 145 -3.95 -0.13 5.01
CA GLN A 145 -4.08 -0.38 3.58
C GLN A 145 -3.16 -1.53 3.14
N ILE A 146 -1.90 -1.51 3.58
CA ILE A 146 -0.95 -2.59 3.32
C ILE A 146 -1.49 -3.92 3.87
N LYS A 147 -2.06 -3.91 5.09
CA LYS A 147 -2.70 -5.11 5.67
C LYS A 147 -3.80 -5.66 4.77
N TYR A 148 -4.67 -4.80 4.24
CA TYR A 148 -5.77 -5.24 3.39
C TYR A 148 -5.26 -5.81 2.07
N ASP A 149 -4.32 -5.13 1.40
CA ASP A 149 -3.76 -5.56 0.13
C ASP A 149 -3.03 -6.91 0.25
N ILE A 150 -2.21 -7.08 1.29
CA ILE A 150 -1.51 -8.33 1.57
C ILE A 150 -2.48 -9.45 1.97
N THR A 151 -3.50 -9.15 2.78
CA THR A 151 -4.55 -10.12 3.14
C THR A 151 -5.28 -10.64 1.91
N GLN A 152 -5.67 -9.74 1.01
CA GLN A 152 -6.34 -10.10 -0.23
C GLN A 152 -5.45 -11.00 -1.09
N MET A 153 -4.18 -10.64 -1.25
CA MET A 153 -3.22 -11.43 -2.02
C MET A 153 -3.03 -12.84 -1.43
N LEU A 154 -2.84 -12.95 -0.12
CA LEU A 154 -2.73 -14.25 0.55
C LEU A 154 -3.99 -15.11 0.40
N CYS A 155 -5.17 -14.52 0.39
CA CYS A 155 -6.40 -15.26 0.15
C CYS A 155 -6.40 -15.93 -1.23
N TYR A 156 -5.90 -15.26 -2.27
CA TYR A 156 -5.75 -15.88 -3.60
C TYR A 156 -4.72 -17.02 -3.58
N VAL A 157 -3.56 -16.81 -2.96
CA VAL A 157 -2.51 -17.85 -2.85
C VAL A 157 -3.02 -19.07 -2.07
N TYR A 158 -3.68 -18.86 -0.92
CA TYR A 158 -4.23 -19.98 -0.13
C TYR A 158 -5.40 -20.70 -0.81
N ARG A 159 -6.18 -20.00 -1.66
CA ARG A 159 -7.18 -20.66 -2.51
C ARG A 159 -6.52 -21.66 -3.46
N ASP A 160 -5.45 -21.26 -4.13
CA ASP A 160 -4.73 -22.12 -5.06
C ASP A 160 -4.05 -23.31 -4.38
N LEU A 161 -3.64 -23.10 -3.11
CA LEU A 161 -3.13 -24.16 -2.21
C LEU A 161 -4.24 -25.00 -1.56
N LYS A 162 -5.53 -24.65 -1.75
CA LYS A 162 -6.71 -25.27 -1.11
C LYS A 162 -6.73 -25.16 0.42
N GLU A 163 -6.04 -24.15 0.98
CA GLU A 163 -5.96 -23.89 2.42
C GLU A 163 -7.09 -22.96 2.90
N TYR A 164 -8.33 -23.38 2.69
CA TYR A 164 -9.53 -22.56 2.91
C TYR A 164 -9.71 -22.09 4.38
N ASP A 165 -9.21 -22.82 5.37
CA ASP A 165 -9.29 -22.40 6.76
C ASP A 165 -8.41 -21.18 7.06
N LYS A 166 -7.25 -21.06 6.38
CA LYS A 166 -6.42 -19.86 6.48
C LYS A 166 -7.12 -18.66 5.86
N ILE A 167 -7.79 -18.83 4.72
CA ILE A 167 -8.60 -17.77 4.10
C ILE A 167 -9.66 -17.26 5.06
N ARG A 168 -10.44 -18.17 5.69
CA ARG A 168 -11.50 -17.78 6.65
C ARG A 168 -10.95 -16.98 7.83
N LYS A 169 -9.79 -17.38 8.36
CA LYS A 169 -9.13 -16.66 9.47
C LYS A 169 -8.68 -15.26 9.07
N LEU A 170 -8.05 -15.12 7.90
CA LEU A 170 -7.59 -13.83 7.40
C LEU A 170 -8.77 -12.90 7.07
N ALA A 171 -9.77 -13.42 6.35
CA ALA A 171 -10.94 -12.65 5.96
C ALA A 171 -11.79 -12.17 7.15
N ALA A 172 -11.78 -12.89 8.28
CA ALA A 172 -12.51 -12.48 9.48
C ALA A 172 -12.02 -11.13 10.04
N GLY A 173 -10.79 -10.71 9.75
CA GLY A 173 -10.24 -9.41 10.13
C GLY A 173 -10.53 -8.27 9.14
N MET A 174 -11.16 -8.57 7.99
CA MET A 174 -11.48 -7.57 6.98
C MET A 174 -12.78 -6.83 7.31
N PRO A 175 -12.91 -5.53 6.90
CA PRO A 175 -14.16 -4.81 7.05
C PRO A 175 -15.31 -5.52 6.31
N ARG A 176 -16.49 -5.49 6.91
CA ARG A 176 -17.71 -5.96 6.23
C ARG A 176 -18.06 -5.00 5.07
N LEU A 177 -18.84 -5.51 4.11
CA LEU A 177 -19.23 -4.74 2.93
C LEU A 177 -19.92 -3.41 3.31
N GLU A 178 -20.78 -3.43 4.34
CA GLU A 178 -21.48 -2.23 4.83
C GLU A 178 -20.57 -1.24 5.55
N GLN A 179 -19.38 -1.65 5.92
CA GLN A 179 -18.35 -0.86 6.62
C GLN A 179 -17.21 -0.46 5.71
N CYS A 180 -17.27 -0.79 4.41
CA CYS A 180 -16.24 -0.42 3.48
C CYS A 180 -16.26 1.11 3.24
N ARG A 181 -15.09 1.64 2.83
CA ARG A 181 -14.89 3.07 2.60
C ARG A 181 -15.95 3.67 1.65
N GLU A 182 -16.23 2.96 0.57
CA GLU A 182 -17.18 3.39 -0.46
C GLU A 182 -18.58 3.54 0.11
N ALA A 183 -19.07 2.54 0.87
CA ALA A 183 -20.38 2.60 1.52
C ALA A 183 -20.48 3.80 2.46
N LEU A 184 -19.46 4.05 3.29
CA LEU A 184 -19.45 5.16 4.25
C LEU A 184 -19.38 6.51 3.56
N ILE A 185 -18.58 6.66 2.50
CA ILE A 185 -18.48 7.90 1.72
C ILE A 185 -19.82 8.22 1.08
N TYR A 186 -20.46 7.27 0.39
CA TYR A 186 -21.72 7.51 -0.28
C TYR A 186 -22.85 7.81 0.71
N HIS A 187 -22.86 7.22 1.90
CA HIS A 187 -23.80 7.60 2.96
C HIS A 187 -23.59 9.01 3.52
N SER A 188 -22.42 9.62 3.32
CA SER A 188 -22.13 11.00 3.73
C SER A 188 -22.56 12.06 2.72
N MET A 189 -22.85 11.67 1.48
CA MET A 189 -23.27 12.55 0.39
C MET A 189 -24.74 12.94 0.53
N ARG A 190 -25.17 14.02 -0.15
CA ARG A 190 -26.55 14.52 -0.12
C ARG A 190 -27.04 14.83 -1.52
N ASP A 191 -28.34 14.84 -1.68
CA ASP A 191 -29.04 15.27 -2.91
C ASP A 191 -28.54 14.55 -4.17
N GLU A 192 -28.18 15.31 -5.19
CA GLU A 192 -27.72 14.77 -6.48
C GLU A 192 -26.38 14.03 -6.38
N GLU A 193 -25.46 14.54 -5.55
CA GLU A 193 -24.17 13.89 -5.31
C GLU A 193 -24.39 12.49 -4.69
N TYR A 194 -25.30 12.36 -3.72
CA TYR A 194 -25.69 11.08 -3.14
C TYR A 194 -26.24 10.13 -4.22
N ARG A 195 -27.13 10.63 -5.10
CA ARG A 195 -27.75 9.83 -6.14
C ARG A 195 -26.72 9.28 -7.14
N VAL A 196 -25.80 10.13 -7.59
CA VAL A 196 -24.71 9.73 -8.50
C VAL A 196 -23.76 8.74 -7.81
N GLY A 197 -23.31 9.05 -6.60
CA GLY A 197 -22.43 8.18 -5.83
C GLY A 197 -23.04 6.80 -5.54
N MET A 198 -24.33 6.75 -5.19
CA MET A 198 -25.02 5.48 -4.96
C MET A 198 -25.16 4.64 -6.23
N LYS A 199 -25.31 5.28 -7.40
CA LYS A 199 -25.30 4.57 -8.69
C LYS A 199 -23.91 3.93 -8.94
N GLU A 200 -22.84 4.70 -8.75
CA GLU A 200 -21.47 4.20 -8.91
C GLU A 200 -21.17 3.03 -7.96
N TYR A 201 -21.63 3.14 -6.72
CA TYR A 201 -21.47 2.06 -5.74
C TYR A 201 -22.26 0.80 -6.15
N ALA A 202 -23.49 0.96 -6.60
CA ALA A 202 -24.31 -0.14 -7.10
C ALA A 202 -23.65 -0.84 -8.29
N ILE A 203 -23.06 -0.08 -9.22
CA ILE A 203 -22.32 -0.64 -10.36
C ILE A 203 -21.14 -1.49 -9.88
N LYS A 204 -20.33 -0.98 -8.94
CA LYS A 204 -19.19 -1.75 -8.37
C LYS A 204 -19.63 -3.03 -7.68
N LEU A 205 -20.78 -3.01 -6.98
CA LEU A 205 -21.34 -4.23 -6.36
C LEU A 205 -21.79 -5.24 -7.43
N ILE A 206 -22.40 -4.77 -8.52
CA ILE A 206 -22.81 -5.62 -9.65
C ILE A 206 -21.58 -6.24 -10.30
N ASP A 207 -20.53 -5.46 -10.56
CA ASP A 207 -19.26 -5.95 -11.14
C ASP A 207 -18.62 -7.04 -10.26
N THR A 208 -18.64 -6.83 -8.93
CA THR A 208 -18.16 -7.83 -7.97
C THR A 208 -19.00 -9.10 -8.01
N PHE A 209 -20.33 -8.97 -8.09
CA PHE A 209 -21.25 -10.09 -8.19
C PHE A 209 -21.08 -10.87 -9.50
N GLU A 210 -20.88 -10.18 -10.63
CA GLU A 210 -20.56 -10.79 -11.92
C GLU A 210 -19.26 -11.58 -11.86
N SER A 211 -18.22 -11.02 -11.25
CA SER A 211 -16.93 -11.73 -11.06
C SER A 211 -17.08 -13.01 -10.26
N ILE A 212 -17.91 -12.99 -9.20
CA ILE A 212 -18.24 -14.16 -8.39
C ILE A 212 -19.03 -15.18 -9.23
N SER A 213 -20.01 -14.69 -10.02
CA SER A 213 -20.82 -15.54 -10.88
C SER A 213 -20.00 -16.26 -11.95
N LEU A 214 -19.05 -15.55 -12.58
CA LEU A 214 -18.10 -16.15 -13.51
C LEU A 214 -17.20 -17.20 -12.85
N ALA A 215 -16.75 -16.96 -11.63
CA ALA A 215 -15.98 -17.95 -10.87
C ALA A 215 -16.81 -19.21 -10.55
N LEU A 216 -18.11 -19.06 -10.28
CA LEU A 216 -19.03 -20.17 -10.04
C LEU A 216 -19.42 -20.90 -11.34
N ALA A 217 -19.40 -20.25 -12.52
CA ALA A 217 -19.73 -20.84 -13.80
C ALA A 217 -18.89 -22.08 -14.15
N ASN A 218 -17.69 -22.17 -13.59
CA ASN A 218 -16.83 -23.35 -13.73
C ASN A 218 -17.31 -24.56 -12.92
N PHE A 219 -18.28 -24.40 -12.03
CA PHE A 219 -18.77 -25.45 -11.13
C PHE A 219 -20.24 -25.81 -11.36
N GLU A 220 -21.07 -24.83 -11.78
CA GLU A 220 -22.51 -25.00 -11.93
C GLU A 220 -23.04 -24.17 -13.11
N ASN A 221 -24.28 -24.45 -13.55
CA ASN A 221 -24.96 -23.59 -14.53
C ASN A 221 -25.38 -22.26 -13.89
N THR A 222 -24.70 -21.18 -14.27
CA THR A 222 -24.89 -19.84 -13.70
C THR A 222 -25.74 -18.90 -14.55
N GLU A 223 -26.41 -19.41 -15.58
CA GLU A 223 -27.26 -18.61 -16.48
C GLU A 223 -28.26 -17.69 -15.72
N PHE A 224 -28.80 -18.18 -14.60
CA PHE A 224 -29.67 -17.39 -13.72
C PHE A 224 -28.93 -16.17 -13.13
N LEU A 225 -27.68 -16.36 -12.67
CA LEU A 225 -26.86 -15.29 -12.06
C LEU A 225 -26.47 -14.25 -13.11
N GLU A 226 -26.08 -14.67 -14.31
CA GLU A 226 -25.72 -13.78 -15.41
C GLU A 226 -26.93 -12.93 -15.86
N ASN A 227 -28.11 -13.53 -15.99
CA ASN A 227 -29.34 -12.82 -16.31
C ASN A 227 -29.74 -11.83 -15.22
N THR A 228 -29.51 -12.18 -13.94
CA THR A 228 -29.76 -11.30 -12.79
C THR A 228 -28.83 -10.09 -12.82
N CYS A 229 -27.53 -10.26 -13.06
CA CYS A 229 -26.56 -9.15 -13.18
C CYS A 229 -26.94 -8.21 -14.32
N ARG A 230 -27.30 -8.76 -15.50
CA ARG A 230 -27.76 -7.98 -16.66
C ARG A 230 -28.99 -7.14 -16.32
N GLY A 231 -30.00 -7.73 -15.71
CA GLY A 231 -31.22 -7.03 -15.32
C GLY A 231 -30.99 -5.96 -14.26
N LEU A 232 -30.03 -6.16 -13.34
CA LEU A 232 -29.66 -5.12 -12.36
C LEU A 232 -28.94 -3.95 -13.02
N ARG A 233 -28.03 -4.19 -13.98
CA ARG A 233 -27.35 -3.12 -14.74
C ARG A 233 -28.33 -2.28 -15.51
N GLU A 234 -29.23 -2.89 -16.28
CA GLU A 234 -30.23 -2.19 -17.06
C GLU A 234 -31.04 -1.22 -16.18
N ARG A 235 -31.56 -1.70 -15.04
CA ARG A 235 -32.31 -0.85 -14.08
C ARG A 235 -31.47 0.26 -13.45
N THR A 236 -30.17 0.07 -13.25
CA THR A 236 -29.29 1.08 -12.68
C THR A 236 -29.04 2.24 -13.62
N PHE A 237 -29.17 2.03 -14.94
CA PHE A 237 -28.98 3.07 -15.96
C PHE A 237 -30.31 3.74 -16.41
N GLU A 238 -31.48 3.18 -16.09
CA GLU A 238 -32.78 3.75 -16.46
C GLU A 238 -33.25 4.90 -15.57
N TYR A 239 -32.56 5.24 -14.48
CA TYR A 239 -32.82 6.34 -13.55
C TYR A 239 -31.60 7.27 -13.51
#